data_daba3200fbc59c4e0adb8c15cd8a0003
#
_entry.id   daba3200fbc59c4e0adb8c15cd8a0003
#
_cell.length_a   1.000
_cell.length_b   1.000
_cell.length_c   1.000
_cell.angle_alpha   90.00
_cell.angle_beta   90.00
_cell.angle_gamma   90.00
#
_symmetry.space_group_name_H-M   'P 1'
#
loop_
_entity.id
_entity.type
_entity.pdbx_description
1 polymer ?
#
loop_
_entity_poly.entity_id
_entity_poly.type
_entity_poly.pdbx_seq_one_letter_code
_entity_poly.pdbx_strand_id
1 'polypeptide(L)'
;QGTFVNTKLLNVAKALYNKYDMTRAYSYLDEEVKIKTDGDALNLLTIKLSLHQDPYDVDRILEISTKILESFPENQRALYSRALAYEKKGDLKQMSIDFEKMINFDPYNSIALNAYGYSLSLHEKQLAYAEKLIRKAIDIDPGNAAILDSLAWVLYLDGSYKDAYEYASLAYIKDQDPEIVSHYYKILLKNGFKQKAKRILEQSLMNNPENDELLQLLNENGDEAAQM
;
A
#
# COMPACT_ATOMS: atom_id res chain seq x y z
N GLN A 1 -20.76 9.63 8.26
CA GLN A 1 -20.89 10.25 6.92
C GLN A 1 -19.46 10.40 6.42
N GLY A 2 -19.05 9.54 5.47
CA GLY A 2 -17.71 9.59 4.91
C GLY A 2 -17.50 10.93 4.20
N THR A 3 -16.40 11.59 4.52
CA THR A 3 -15.92 12.77 3.81
C THR A 3 -15.60 12.36 2.38
N PHE A 4 -16.54 12.54 1.46
CA PHE A 4 -16.27 12.43 0.04
C PHE A 4 -15.20 13.46 -0.31
N VAL A 5 -14.00 13.00 -0.62
CA VAL A 5 -13.00 13.87 -1.27
C VAL A 5 -13.67 14.45 -2.50
N ASN A 6 -13.74 15.78 -2.57
CA ASN A 6 -14.32 16.42 -3.73
C ASN A 6 -13.40 16.15 -4.95
N THR A 7 -13.71 15.08 -5.68
CA THR A 7 -12.92 14.57 -6.79
C THR A 7 -12.64 15.64 -7.84
N LYS A 8 -13.61 16.57 -8.05
CA LYS A 8 -13.42 17.68 -8.97
C LYS A 8 -12.31 18.62 -8.51
N LEU A 9 -12.32 19.02 -7.23
CA LEU A 9 -11.29 19.89 -6.68
C LEU A 9 -9.92 19.19 -6.71
N LEU A 10 -9.86 17.92 -6.35
CA LEU A 10 -8.63 17.14 -6.38
C LEU A 10 -8.06 17.04 -7.81
N ASN A 11 -8.90 16.75 -8.81
CA ASN A 11 -8.45 16.64 -10.20
C ASN A 11 -7.92 17.97 -10.76
N VAL A 12 -8.59 19.08 -10.46
CA VAL A 12 -8.10 20.40 -10.86
C VAL A 12 -6.79 20.74 -10.15
N ALA A 13 -6.69 20.46 -8.85
CA ALA A 13 -5.45 20.70 -8.10
C ALA A 13 -4.28 19.83 -8.61
N LYS A 14 -4.51 18.56 -8.95
CA LYS A 14 -3.52 17.69 -9.61
C LYS A 14 -3.07 18.25 -10.96
N ALA A 15 -4.01 18.73 -11.79
CA ALA A 15 -3.68 19.33 -13.07
C ALA A 15 -2.85 20.61 -12.92
N LEU A 16 -3.16 21.45 -11.91
CA LEU A 16 -2.39 22.65 -11.59
C LEU A 16 -0.99 22.31 -11.07
N TYR A 17 -0.87 21.28 -10.21
CA TYR A 17 0.41 20.79 -9.74
C TYR A 17 1.30 20.33 -10.91
N ASN A 18 0.77 19.48 -11.80
CA ASN A 18 1.51 18.94 -12.94
C ASN A 18 1.90 20.01 -13.95
N LYS A 19 1.08 21.04 -14.14
CA LYS A 19 1.32 22.11 -15.11
C LYS A 19 2.22 23.23 -14.59
N TYR A 20 2.18 23.49 -13.29
CA TYR A 20 2.88 24.61 -12.65
C TYR A 20 3.72 24.13 -11.47
N ASP A 21 3.11 24.10 -10.27
CA ASP A 21 3.74 23.66 -9.01
C ASP A 21 2.71 23.42 -7.90
N MET A 22 3.17 22.93 -6.74
CA MET A 22 2.33 22.69 -5.57
C MET A 22 1.75 23.98 -4.97
N THR A 23 2.46 25.10 -5.08
CA THR A 23 2.00 26.39 -4.55
C THR A 23 0.73 26.83 -5.28
N ARG A 24 0.69 26.63 -6.60
CA ARG A 24 -0.48 26.99 -7.42
C ARG A 24 -1.66 26.07 -7.14
N ALA A 25 -1.42 24.77 -6.94
CA ALA A 25 -2.45 23.83 -6.55
C ALA A 25 -3.06 24.19 -5.18
N TYR A 26 -2.23 24.54 -4.21
CA TYR A 26 -2.69 24.96 -2.87
C TYR A 26 -3.46 26.27 -2.91
N SER A 27 -2.97 27.30 -3.61
CA SER A 27 -3.68 28.56 -3.75
C SER A 27 -5.09 28.35 -4.31
N TYR A 28 -5.21 27.53 -5.35
CA TYR A 28 -6.53 27.19 -5.90
C TYR A 28 -7.44 26.52 -4.85
N LEU A 29 -6.92 25.55 -4.09
CA LEU A 29 -7.71 24.85 -3.06
C LEU A 29 -8.13 25.81 -1.94
N ASP A 30 -7.25 26.70 -1.51
CA ASP A 30 -7.53 27.68 -0.45
C ASP A 30 -8.54 28.76 -0.90
N GLU A 31 -8.57 29.08 -2.19
CA GLU A 31 -9.57 29.98 -2.79
C GLU A 31 -10.95 29.33 -2.91
N GLU A 32 -11.00 28.07 -3.36
CA GLU A 32 -12.25 27.36 -3.65
C GLU A 32 -12.92 26.79 -2.38
N VAL A 33 -12.14 26.32 -1.40
CA VAL A 33 -12.65 25.77 -0.14
C VAL A 33 -12.74 26.85 0.92
N LYS A 34 -13.92 27.48 1.03
CA LYS A 34 -14.18 28.43 2.10
C LYS A 34 -14.44 27.69 3.41
N ILE A 35 -13.47 27.76 4.33
CA ILE A 35 -13.57 27.14 5.65
C ILE A 35 -14.59 27.91 6.48
N LYS A 36 -15.71 27.27 6.80
CA LYS A 36 -16.74 27.78 7.71
C LYS A 36 -16.96 26.86 8.90
N THR A 37 -16.55 25.62 8.77
CA THR A 37 -16.72 24.55 9.77
C THR A 37 -15.46 23.71 9.85
N ASP A 38 -15.31 22.94 10.93
CA ASP A 38 -14.24 21.94 11.07
C ASP A 38 -14.30 20.87 9.97
N GLY A 39 -15.51 20.58 9.48
CA GLY A 39 -15.70 19.66 8.33
C GLY A 39 -15.10 20.20 7.03
N ASP A 40 -15.18 21.51 6.78
CA ASP A 40 -14.56 22.13 5.61
C ASP A 40 -13.03 22.11 5.73
N ALA A 41 -12.51 22.38 6.93
CA ALA A 41 -11.08 22.30 7.23
C ALA A 41 -10.54 20.87 7.03
N LEU A 42 -11.25 19.87 7.53
CA LEU A 42 -10.90 18.47 7.35
C LEU A 42 -10.92 18.07 5.86
N ASN A 43 -11.93 18.50 5.12
CA ASN A 43 -12.03 18.22 3.68
C ASN A 43 -10.86 18.82 2.91
N LEU A 44 -10.49 20.07 3.18
CA LEU A 44 -9.34 20.73 2.56
C LEU A 44 -8.03 19.99 2.84
N LEU A 45 -7.78 19.67 4.11
CA LEU A 45 -6.58 18.91 4.51
C LEU A 45 -6.54 17.52 3.88
N THR A 46 -7.70 16.85 3.78
CA THR A 46 -7.80 15.53 3.14
C THR A 46 -7.51 15.59 1.63
N ILE A 47 -7.94 16.65 0.96
CA ILE A 47 -7.59 16.88 -0.46
C ILE A 47 -6.09 17.16 -0.59
N LYS A 48 -5.53 18.03 0.25
CA LYS A 48 -4.09 18.31 0.27
C LYS A 48 -3.27 17.05 0.53
N LEU A 49 -3.69 16.21 1.50
CA LEU A 49 -3.04 14.92 1.76
C LEU A 49 -3.03 14.02 0.51
N SER A 50 -4.13 13.99 -0.23
CA SER A 50 -4.24 13.18 -1.45
C SER A 50 -3.34 13.66 -2.60
N LEU A 51 -2.94 14.93 -2.62
CA LEU A 51 -2.00 15.46 -3.62
C LEU A 51 -0.58 14.92 -3.44
N HIS A 52 -0.20 14.55 -2.21
CA HIS A 52 1.15 14.08 -1.90
C HIS A 52 1.30 12.56 -1.93
N GLN A 53 0.25 11.83 -2.32
CA GLN A 53 0.32 10.37 -2.46
C GLN A 53 0.86 9.92 -3.83
N ASP A 54 0.88 10.86 -4.82
CA ASP A 54 1.39 10.60 -6.15
C ASP A 54 1.85 11.92 -6.80
N PRO A 55 3.15 12.24 -6.85
CA PRO A 55 4.26 11.48 -6.24
C PRO A 55 4.21 11.46 -4.70
N TYR A 56 4.79 10.41 -4.12
CA TYR A 56 4.73 10.19 -2.67
C TYR A 56 5.72 11.08 -1.92
N ASP A 57 5.20 12.15 -1.28
CA ASP A 57 5.97 13.11 -0.48
C ASP A 57 5.82 12.83 1.02
N VAL A 58 6.76 12.07 1.55
CA VAL A 58 6.74 11.59 2.95
C VAL A 58 6.61 12.73 3.96
N ASP A 59 7.36 13.80 3.79
CA ASP A 59 7.41 14.88 4.80
C ASP A 59 6.10 15.66 4.80
N ARG A 60 5.51 15.93 3.64
CA ARG A 60 4.21 16.59 3.53
C ARG A 60 3.07 15.70 4.01
N ILE A 61 3.14 14.40 3.75
CA ILE A 61 2.15 13.46 4.29
C ILE A 61 2.19 13.46 5.82
N LEU A 62 3.36 13.43 6.44
CA LEU A 62 3.52 13.52 7.90
C LEU A 62 2.98 14.83 8.47
N GLU A 63 3.32 15.95 7.87
CA GLU A 63 2.84 17.27 8.28
C GLU A 63 1.31 17.35 8.25
N ILE A 64 0.71 17.03 7.09
CA ILE A 64 -0.73 17.19 6.88
C ILE A 64 -1.54 16.18 7.71
N SER A 65 -1.11 14.91 7.75
CA SER A 65 -1.79 13.90 8.54
C SER A 65 -1.72 14.20 10.04
N THR A 66 -0.59 14.71 10.53
CA THR A 66 -0.46 15.15 11.93
C THR A 66 -1.43 16.29 12.23
N LYS A 67 -1.52 17.29 11.35
CA LYS A 67 -2.46 18.38 11.50
C LYS A 67 -3.92 17.95 11.50
N ILE A 68 -4.28 16.95 10.68
CA ILE A 68 -5.61 16.35 10.74
C ILE A 68 -5.84 15.69 12.10
N LEU A 69 -4.86 14.94 12.60
CA LEU A 69 -4.98 14.16 13.83
C LEU A 69 -4.96 15.01 15.12
N GLU A 70 -4.50 16.26 15.08
CA GLU A 70 -4.64 17.23 16.18
C GLU A 70 -6.11 17.56 16.46
N SER A 71 -6.94 17.70 15.42
CA SER A 71 -8.35 18.01 15.55
C SER A 71 -9.26 16.78 15.45
N PHE A 72 -8.82 15.75 14.76
CA PHE A 72 -9.56 14.51 14.50
C PHE A 72 -8.70 13.28 14.79
N PRO A 73 -8.41 12.97 16.08
CA PRO A 73 -7.41 11.96 16.47
C PRO A 73 -7.74 10.52 16.03
N GLU A 74 -9.00 10.25 15.66
CA GLU A 74 -9.47 8.94 15.20
C GLU A 74 -9.66 8.89 13.67
N ASN A 75 -9.17 9.89 12.93
CA ASN A 75 -9.32 9.91 11.48
C ASN A 75 -8.49 8.78 10.83
N GLN A 76 -9.18 7.72 10.41
CA GLN A 76 -8.58 6.49 9.88
C GLN A 76 -7.66 6.76 8.68
N ARG A 77 -8.07 7.65 7.78
CA ARG A 77 -7.26 7.98 6.60
C ARG A 77 -5.95 8.68 6.98
N ALA A 78 -6.00 9.62 7.91
CA ALA A 78 -4.81 10.32 8.37
C ALA A 78 -3.87 9.38 9.14
N LEU A 79 -4.41 8.51 10.01
CA LEU A 79 -3.63 7.48 10.71
C LEU A 79 -2.95 6.55 9.71
N TYR A 80 -3.68 6.03 8.72
CA TYR A 80 -3.15 5.15 7.69
C TYR A 80 -2.02 5.82 6.89
N SER A 81 -2.28 7.02 6.37
CA SER A 81 -1.27 7.75 5.57
C SER A 81 -0.03 8.07 6.39
N ARG A 82 -0.19 8.41 7.68
CA ARG A 82 0.93 8.72 8.58
C ARG A 82 1.72 7.48 8.94
N ALA A 83 1.06 6.35 9.18
CA ALA A 83 1.71 5.07 9.43
C ALA A 83 2.61 4.65 8.27
N LEU A 84 2.11 4.70 7.02
CA LEU A 84 2.91 4.39 5.83
C LEU A 84 4.05 5.40 5.61
N ALA A 85 3.85 6.67 5.96
CA ALA A 85 4.92 7.66 5.87
C ALA A 85 6.01 7.41 6.92
N TYR A 86 5.66 6.99 8.12
CA TYR A 86 6.64 6.55 9.13
C TYR A 86 7.38 5.28 8.69
N GLU A 87 6.69 4.33 8.06
CA GLU A 87 7.32 3.15 7.48
C GLU A 87 8.40 3.53 6.47
N LYS A 88 8.07 4.40 5.52
CA LYS A 88 9.05 4.90 4.52
C LYS A 88 10.25 5.62 5.14
N LYS A 89 10.09 6.22 6.32
CA LYS A 89 11.18 6.81 7.11
C LYS A 89 11.95 5.79 7.96
N GLY A 90 11.49 4.55 8.04
CA GLY A 90 12.05 3.52 8.91
C GLY A 90 11.67 3.67 10.39
N ASP A 91 10.74 4.58 10.72
CA ASP A 91 10.22 4.73 12.08
C ASP A 91 9.09 3.73 12.36
N LEU A 92 9.48 2.46 12.48
CA LEU A 92 8.54 1.36 12.71
C LEU A 92 7.76 1.49 14.02
N LYS A 93 8.33 2.22 15.00
CA LYS A 93 7.65 2.45 16.27
C LYS A 93 6.43 3.37 16.09
N GLN A 94 6.58 4.49 15.40
CA GLN A 94 5.47 5.41 15.16
C GLN A 94 4.45 4.81 14.18
N MET A 95 4.91 4.08 13.17
CA MET A 95 4.07 3.29 12.29
C MET A 95 3.15 2.36 13.08
N SER A 96 3.72 1.54 13.99
CA SER A 96 2.95 0.61 14.82
C SER A 96 1.91 1.32 15.69
N ILE A 97 2.27 2.45 16.31
CA ILE A 97 1.35 3.24 17.14
C ILE A 97 0.12 3.68 16.35
N ASP A 98 0.30 4.14 15.11
CA ASP A 98 -0.82 4.62 14.31
C ASP A 98 -1.71 3.45 13.82
N PHE A 99 -1.12 2.33 13.38
CA PHE A 99 -1.90 1.15 13.02
C PHE A 99 -2.65 0.54 14.22
N GLU A 100 -2.02 0.48 15.39
CA GLU A 100 -2.68 0.01 16.62
C GLU A 100 -3.86 0.91 17.01
N LYS A 101 -3.75 2.24 16.87
CA LYS A 101 -4.88 3.15 17.07
C LYS A 101 -6.03 2.85 16.10
N MET A 102 -5.73 2.60 14.82
CA MET A 102 -6.75 2.24 13.84
C MET A 102 -7.49 0.96 14.23
N ILE A 103 -6.74 -0.09 14.61
CA ILE A 103 -7.29 -1.40 14.99
C ILE A 103 -8.05 -1.33 16.31
N ASN A 104 -7.60 -0.50 17.28
CA ASN A 104 -8.31 -0.30 18.55
C ASN A 104 -9.64 0.44 18.33
N PHE A 105 -9.70 1.38 17.41
CA PHE A 105 -10.93 2.09 17.04
C PHE A 105 -11.90 1.19 16.25
N ASP A 106 -11.38 0.47 15.25
CA ASP A 106 -12.16 -0.50 14.47
C ASP A 106 -11.41 -1.84 14.35
N PRO A 107 -11.70 -2.80 15.26
CA PRO A 107 -11.06 -4.12 15.24
C PRO A 107 -11.40 -4.99 14.04
N TYR A 108 -12.36 -4.59 13.22
CA TYR A 108 -12.77 -5.26 11.97
C TYR A 108 -12.31 -4.53 10.71
N ASN A 109 -11.43 -3.55 10.84
CA ASN A 109 -10.81 -2.89 9.69
C ASN A 109 -9.79 -3.80 9.03
N SER A 110 -10.22 -4.58 8.03
CA SER A 110 -9.36 -5.51 7.27
C SER A 110 -8.19 -4.80 6.60
N ILE A 111 -8.39 -3.56 6.12
CA ILE A 111 -7.34 -2.77 5.48
C ILE A 111 -6.23 -2.42 6.48
N ALA A 112 -6.58 -1.95 7.69
CA ALA A 112 -5.61 -1.61 8.71
C ALA A 112 -4.85 -2.85 9.21
N LEU A 113 -5.55 -3.96 9.43
CA LEU A 113 -4.96 -5.24 9.84
C LEU A 113 -3.97 -5.75 8.79
N ASN A 114 -4.37 -5.74 7.52
CA ASN A 114 -3.51 -6.17 6.41
C ASN A 114 -2.29 -5.26 6.25
N ALA A 115 -2.50 -3.95 6.19
CA ALA A 115 -1.40 -3.01 6.00
C ALA A 115 -0.37 -3.10 7.14
N TYR A 116 -0.83 -3.22 8.40
CA TYR A 116 0.09 -3.37 9.53
C TYR A 116 0.89 -4.68 9.42
N GLY A 117 0.21 -5.80 9.16
CA GLY A 117 0.89 -7.08 8.99
C GLY A 117 1.89 -7.08 7.84
N TYR A 118 1.50 -6.52 6.70
CA TYR A 118 2.38 -6.41 5.53
C TYR A 118 3.59 -5.52 5.81
N SER A 119 3.40 -4.33 6.39
CA SER A 119 4.51 -3.44 6.78
C SER A 119 5.49 -4.11 7.75
N LEU A 120 5.01 -4.89 8.72
CA LEU A 120 5.90 -5.66 9.61
C LEU A 120 6.71 -6.70 8.83
N SER A 121 6.13 -7.35 7.83
CA SER A 121 6.80 -8.35 7.02
C SER A 121 7.90 -7.78 6.13
N LEU A 122 7.69 -6.61 5.54
CA LEU A 122 8.69 -5.92 4.72
C LEU A 122 9.99 -5.63 5.48
N HIS A 123 9.89 -5.48 6.80
CA HIS A 123 11.04 -5.26 7.68
C HIS A 123 11.49 -6.54 8.39
N GLU A 124 10.97 -7.70 8.00
CA GLU A 124 11.26 -9.01 8.62
C GLU A 124 11.09 -9.00 10.15
N LYS A 125 10.21 -8.16 10.64
CA LYS A 125 9.92 -8.02 12.07
C LYS A 125 8.65 -8.74 12.44
N GLN A 126 8.75 -9.54 13.50
CA GLN A 126 7.59 -10.17 14.11
C GLN A 126 6.69 -10.93 13.11
N LEU A 127 7.28 -11.77 12.20
CA LEU A 127 6.54 -12.47 11.14
C LEU A 127 5.32 -13.23 11.67
N ALA A 128 5.44 -13.89 12.84
CA ALA A 128 4.30 -14.58 13.45
C ALA A 128 3.15 -13.62 13.87
N TYR A 129 3.48 -12.39 14.27
CA TYR A 129 2.47 -11.39 14.57
C TYR A 129 1.87 -10.79 13.29
N ALA A 130 2.70 -10.53 12.28
CA ALA A 130 2.26 -10.12 10.95
C ALA A 130 1.26 -11.13 10.37
N GLU A 131 1.59 -12.41 10.39
CA GLU A 131 0.69 -13.50 9.95
C GLU A 131 -0.65 -13.48 10.70
N LYS A 132 -0.63 -13.35 12.03
CA LYS A 132 -1.85 -13.27 12.83
C LYS A 132 -2.76 -12.10 12.43
N LEU A 133 -2.19 -10.92 12.16
CA LEU A 133 -2.93 -9.74 11.72
C LEU A 133 -3.57 -9.99 10.34
N ILE A 134 -2.80 -10.52 9.39
CA ILE A 134 -3.28 -10.74 8.02
C ILE A 134 -4.33 -11.86 7.99
N ARG A 135 -4.17 -12.94 8.77
CA ARG A 135 -5.20 -13.98 8.90
C ARG A 135 -6.51 -13.41 9.42
N LYS A 136 -6.45 -12.51 10.42
CA LYS A 136 -7.65 -11.80 10.88
C LYS A 136 -8.27 -10.93 9.78
N ALA A 137 -7.45 -10.31 8.92
CA ALA A 137 -7.95 -9.56 7.77
C ALA A 137 -8.65 -10.47 6.75
N ILE A 138 -8.12 -11.69 6.50
CA ILE A 138 -8.76 -12.71 5.65
C ILE A 138 -10.10 -13.16 6.21
N ASP A 139 -10.21 -13.37 7.53
CA ASP A 139 -11.48 -13.75 8.16
C ASP A 139 -12.58 -12.70 7.93
N ILE A 140 -12.20 -11.43 7.78
CA ILE A 140 -13.11 -10.32 7.53
C ILE A 140 -13.41 -10.15 6.03
N ASP A 141 -12.38 -10.24 5.18
CA ASP A 141 -12.49 -10.07 3.72
C ASP A 141 -11.73 -11.18 2.98
N PRO A 142 -12.29 -12.40 2.91
CA PRO A 142 -11.60 -13.59 2.37
C PRO A 142 -11.40 -13.54 0.84
N GLY A 143 -12.07 -12.61 0.18
CA GLY A 143 -12.02 -12.44 -1.28
C GLY A 143 -10.97 -11.47 -1.78
N ASN A 144 -10.28 -10.77 -0.91
CA ASN A 144 -9.39 -9.69 -1.25
C ASN A 144 -8.02 -10.20 -1.72
N ALA A 145 -7.67 -9.91 -2.97
CA ALA A 145 -6.42 -10.38 -3.57
C ALA A 145 -5.18 -9.86 -2.83
N ALA A 146 -5.18 -8.57 -2.44
CA ALA A 146 -4.05 -7.97 -1.74
C ALA A 146 -3.82 -8.59 -0.34
N ILE A 147 -4.91 -8.96 0.37
CA ILE A 147 -4.79 -9.62 1.67
C ILE A 147 -4.27 -11.06 1.52
N LEU A 148 -4.73 -11.78 0.50
CA LEU A 148 -4.23 -13.12 0.18
C LEU A 148 -2.75 -13.09 -0.21
N ASP A 149 -2.34 -12.11 -1.00
CA ASP A 149 -0.95 -11.90 -1.39
C ASP A 149 -0.06 -11.56 -0.19
N SER A 150 -0.52 -10.67 0.68
CA SER A 150 0.20 -10.34 1.92
C SER A 150 0.44 -11.57 2.80
N LEU A 151 -0.55 -12.48 2.91
CA LEU A 151 -0.35 -13.74 3.64
C LEU A 151 0.65 -14.64 2.93
N ALA A 152 0.55 -14.76 1.61
CA ALA A 152 1.49 -15.54 0.83
C ALA A 152 2.93 -15.03 1.01
N TRP A 153 3.11 -13.71 1.04
CA TRP A 153 4.41 -13.09 1.24
C TRP A 153 4.98 -13.36 2.63
N VAL A 154 4.19 -13.19 3.70
CA VAL A 154 4.62 -13.51 5.07
C VAL A 154 5.02 -14.98 5.19
N LEU A 155 4.23 -15.91 4.66
CA LEU A 155 4.54 -17.33 4.66
C LEU A 155 5.80 -17.66 3.85
N TYR A 156 6.04 -16.95 2.75
CA TYR A 156 7.28 -17.07 1.99
C TYR A 156 8.50 -16.64 2.80
N LEU A 157 8.42 -15.51 3.50
CA LEU A 157 9.50 -15.01 4.37
C LEU A 157 9.77 -15.95 5.55
N ASP A 158 8.73 -16.58 6.08
CA ASP A 158 8.83 -17.58 7.16
C ASP A 158 9.36 -18.95 6.67
N GLY A 159 9.52 -19.14 5.36
CA GLY A 159 10.01 -20.40 4.75
C GLY A 159 8.92 -21.44 4.49
N SER A 160 7.66 -21.14 4.75
CA SER A 160 6.49 -22.00 4.53
C SER A 160 6.06 -21.97 3.05
N TYR A 161 6.95 -22.33 2.13
CA TYR A 161 6.79 -22.12 0.69
C TYR A 161 5.59 -22.83 0.07
N LYS A 162 5.16 -23.99 0.59
CA LYS A 162 3.98 -24.69 0.08
C LYS A 162 2.69 -23.93 0.38
N ASP A 163 2.55 -23.47 1.62
CA ASP A 163 1.38 -22.71 2.03
C ASP A 163 1.37 -21.34 1.34
N ALA A 164 2.54 -20.70 1.21
CA ALA A 164 2.71 -19.48 0.42
C ALA A 164 2.20 -19.64 -1.02
N TYR A 165 2.51 -20.78 -1.67
CA TYR A 165 2.06 -21.07 -3.02
C TYR A 165 0.53 -21.16 -3.13
N GLU A 166 -0.15 -21.73 -2.15
CA GLU A 166 -1.61 -21.84 -2.15
C GLU A 166 -2.26 -20.45 -2.14
N TYR A 167 -1.85 -19.60 -1.19
CA TYR A 167 -2.39 -18.24 -1.08
C TYR A 167 -2.01 -17.33 -2.26
N ALA A 168 -0.76 -17.38 -2.72
CA ALA A 168 -0.30 -16.63 -3.89
C ALA A 168 -1.05 -17.05 -5.17
N SER A 169 -1.36 -18.34 -5.33
CA SER A 169 -2.16 -18.83 -6.46
C SER A 169 -3.58 -18.26 -6.44
N LEU A 170 -4.20 -18.17 -5.25
CA LEU A 170 -5.52 -17.58 -5.09
C LEU A 170 -5.51 -16.08 -5.36
N ALA A 171 -4.49 -15.34 -4.86
CA ALA A 171 -4.31 -13.92 -5.12
C ALA A 171 -4.19 -13.65 -6.62
N TYR A 172 -3.28 -14.36 -7.30
CA TYR A 172 -3.04 -14.22 -8.75
C TYR A 172 -4.27 -14.51 -9.63
N ILE A 173 -5.11 -15.46 -9.24
CA ILE A 173 -6.38 -15.77 -9.97
C ILE A 173 -7.35 -14.58 -9.86
N LYS A 174 -7.31 -13.85 -8.75
CA LYS A 174 -8.23 -12.74 -8.50
C LYS A 174 -7.73 -11.42 -9.08
N ASP A 175 -6.43 -11.18 -9.00
CA ASP A 175 -5.80 -9.96 -9.49
C ASP A 175 -4.38 -10.27 -9.99
N GLN A 176 -3.99 -9.64 -11.08
CA GLN A 176 -2.67 -9.76 -11.70
C GLN A 176 -1.90 -8.42 -11.63
N ASP A 177 -2.11 -7.69 -10.54
CA ASP A 177 -1.30 -6.52 -10.22
C ASP A 177 0.19 -6.90 -10.23
N PRO A 178 1.09 -6.04 -10.72
CA PRO A 178 2.53 -6.32 -10.79
C PRO A 178 3.16 -6.79 -9.49
N GLU A 179 2.76 -6.27 -8.33
CA GLU A 179 3.26 -6.69 -7.02
C GLU A 179 2.86 -8.15 -6.72
N ILE A 180 1.58 -8.50 -6.93
CA ILE A 180 1.09 -9.88 -6.76
C ILE A 180 1.81 -10.84 -7.71
N VAL A 181 2.04 -10.43 -8.95
CA VAL A 181 2.83 -11.23 -9.92
C VAL A 181 4.25 -11.43 -9.45
N SER A 182 4.89 -10.39 -8.93
CA SER A 182 6.26 -10.43 -8.42
C SER A 182 6.41 -11.42 -7.25
N HIS A 183 5.51 -11.34 -6.27
CA HIS A 183 5.48 -12.26 -5.13
C HIS A 183 5.22 -13.71 -5.60
N TYR A 184 4.20 -13.91 -6.45
CA TYR A 184 3.88 -15.23 -6.97
C TYR A 184 5.03 -15.83 -7.76
N TYR A 185 5.72 -15.02 -8.58
CA TYR A 185 6.91 -15.43 -9.30
C TYR A 185 8.00 -15.99 -8.37
N LYS A 186 8.36 -15.23 -7.33
CA LYS A 186 9.38 -15.62 -6.34
C LYS A 186 8.98 -16.91 -5.60
N ILE A 187 7.70 -17.02 -5.23
CA ILE A 187 7.14 -18.21 -4.56
C ILE A 187 7.15 -19.43 -5.49
N LEU A 188 6.83 -19.27 -6.77
CA LEU A 188 6.91 -20.35 -7.76
C LEU A 188 8.33 -20.88 -7.91
N LEU A 189 9.33 -20.01 -7.94
CA LEU A 189 10.74 -20.44 -8.02
C LEU A 189 11.16 -21.27 -6.81
N LYS A 190 10.77 -20.85 -5.60
CA LYS A 190 11.06 -21.60 -4.36
C LYS A 190 10.37 -22.97 -4.31
N ASN A 191 9.23 -23.10 -4.97
CA ASN A 191 8.52 -24.37 -5.11
C ASN A 191 8.96 -25.21 -6.34
N GLY A 192 9.97 -24.77 -7.08
CA GLY A 192 10.53 -25.49 -8.23
C GLY A 192 9.74 -25.33 -9.54
N PHE A 193 8.73 -24.49 -9.60
CA PHE A 193 7.87 -24.28 -10.77
C PHE A 193 8.44 -23.27 -11.77
N LYS A 194 9.72 -23.43 -12.14
CA LYS A 194 10.49 -22.49 -12.97
C LYS A 194 9.78 -22.11 -14.28
N GLN A 195 9.22 -23.09 -15.02
CA GLN A 195 8.57 -22.82 -16.30
C GLN A 195 7.26 -22.03 -16.14
N LYS A 196 6.53 -22.26 -15.06
CA LYS A 196 5.32 -21.49 -14.74
C LYS A 196 5.70 -20.06 -14.35
N ALA A 197 6.72 -19.88 -13.51
CA ALA A 197 7.23 -18.57 -13.11
C ALA A 197 7.61 -17.72 -14.34
N LYS A 198 8.45 -18.27 -15.23
CA LYS A 198 8.85 -17.59 -16.47
C LYS A 198 7.64 -17.13 -17.29
N ARG A 199 6.66 -18.00 -17.49
CA ARG A 199 5.47 -17.71 -18.31
C ARG A 199 4.63 -16.58 -17.73
N ILE A 200 4.39 -16.57 -16.41
CA ILE A 200 3.59 -15.50 -15.80
C ILE A 200 4.32 -14.15 -15.82
N LEU A 201 5.64 -14.13 -15.66
CA LEU A 201 6.44 -12.92 -15.76
C LEU A 201 6.40 -12.34 -17.18
N GLU A 202 6.63 -13.17 -18.21
CA GLU A 202 6.54 -12.76 -19.61
C GLU A 202 5.13 -12.21 -19.95
N GLN A 203 4.08 -12.89 -19.50
CA GLN A 203 2.71 -12.43 -19.72
C GLN A 203 2.42 -11.09 -19.01
N SER A 204 2.90 -10.90 -17.79
CA SER A 204 2.70 -9.65 -17.05
C SER A 204 3.46 -8.50 -17.68
N LEU A 205 4.68 -8.72 -18.19
CA LEU A 205 5.46 -7.72 -18.91
C LEU A 205 4.81 -7.30 -20.24
N MET A 206 4.06 -8.17 -20.92
CA MET A 206 3.29 -7.77 -22.11
C MET A 206 2.22 -6.73 -21.77
N ASN A 207 1.62 -6.81 -20.59
CA ASN A 207 0.60 -5.87 -20.12
C ASN A 207 1.20 -4.62 -19.43
N ASN A 208 2.39 -4.76 -18.82
CA ASN A 208 3.08 -3.74 -18.03
C ASN A 208 4.55 -3.61 -18.47
N PRO A 209 4.84 -3.19 -19.72
CA PRO A 209 6.19 -3.27 -20.29
C PRO A 209 7.21 -2.34 -19.63
N GLU A 210 6.76 -1.31 -18.90
CA GLU A 210 7.62 -0.32 -18.25
C GLU A 210 7.65 -0.49 -16.71
N ASN A 211 7.13 -1.62 -16.18
CA ASN A 211 7.15 -1.85 -14.74
C ASN A 211 8.55 -2.28 -14.28
N ASP A 212 9.20 -1.43 -13.50
CA ASP A 212 10.59 -1.59 -13.07
C ASP A 212 10.81 -2.88 -12.28
N GLU A 213 9.87 -3.27 -11.41
CA GLU A 213 9.99 -4.48 -10.59
C GLU A 213 9.97 -5.75 -11.45
N LEU A 214 9.04 -5.84 -12.39
CA LEU A 214 8.96 -6.98 -13.32
C LEU A 214 10.18 -7.04 -14.26
N LEU A 215 10.69 -5.89 -14.69
CA LEU A 215 11.91 -5.81 -15.51
C LEU A 215 13.14 -6.26 -14.72
N GLN A 216 13.23 -5.91 -13.43
CA GLN A 216 14.30 -6.37 -12.57
C GLN A 216 14.28 -7.91 -12.43
N LEU A 217 13.11 -8.51 -12.19
CA LEU A 217 12.96 -9.97 -12.12
C LEU A 217 13.38 -10.69 -13.42
N LEU A 218 13.12 -10.06 -14.59
CA LEU A 218 13.54 -10.61 -15.87
C LEU A 218 15.07 -10.61 -16.00
N ASN A 219 15.72 -9.53 -15.56
CA ASN A 219 17.18 -9.39 -15.65
C ASN A 219 17.91 -10.36 -14.71
N GLU A 220 17.43 -10.52 -13.46
CA GLU A 220 17.99 -11.46 -12.49
C GLU A 220 17.98 -12.92 -13.00
N ASN A 221 16.97 -13.30 -13.79
CA ASN A 221 16.91 -14.63 -14.40
C ASN A 221 17.80 -14.79 -15.64
N GLY A 222 18.06 -13.72 -16.37
CA GLY A 222 18.97 -13.74 -17.52
C GLY A 222 20.38 -14.10 -17.10
N ASP A 223 20.81 -13.58 -15.97
CA ASP A 223 22.16 -13.81 -15.41
C ASP A 223 22.35 -15.24 -14.86
N GLU A 224 21.31 -15.83 -14.25
CA GLU A 224 21.38 -17.24 -13.81
C GLU A 224 21.47 -18.23 -14.98
N ALA A 225 20.80 -17.94 -16.09
CA ALA A 225 20.86 -18.78 -17.30
C ALA A 225 22.20 -18.67 -18.06
N ALA A 226 22.94 -17.57 -17.87
CA ALA A 226 24.25 -17.37 -18.49
C ALA A 226 25.40 -17.98 -17.68
N GLN A 227 25.17 -18.41 -16.43
CA GLN A 227 26.16 -19.01 -15.52
C GLN A 227 26.06 -20.54 -15.43
N MET A 228 25.14 -21.18 -16.14
CA MET A 228 24.99 -22.64 -16.26
C MET A 228 25.47 -23.17 -17.62
#